data_61929af41e83ef91cfd93cb12707fb31
#
_entry.id   61929af41e83ef91cfd93cb12707fb31
#
_cell.length_a   1.000
_cell.length_b   1.000
_cell.length_c   1.000
_cell.angle_alpha   90.00
_cell.angle_beta   90.00
_cell.angle_gamma   90.00
#
_symmetry.space_group_name_H-M   'P 1'
#
loop_
_entity.id
_entity.type
_entity.pdbx_description
1 polymer ?
#
loop_
_entity_poly.entity_id
_entity_poly.type
_entity_poly.pdbx_seq_one_letter_code
_entity_poly.pdbx_strand_id
1 'polypeptide(L)'
;MKAGLATIALRRYDVFQAIDLAAQAGFEGVEIWGRPPHTPEEFDEDHTRRIKDRLRANGLKASIFGSYANPAAPDYEQKAADAIKISKILGARRIRVWAGNKKPHEADEELWRHVAKSLHEFALRAEDDGITLAIEMHCGTLCATAEGCLRVIEESGSPNLKLNYQVYDPRNPDLERIIGMVGPHVVNVHAQNHRPSCREPDKLELCLIREGLVDYDKALSLLAEHGFKRFVEVEFLKGEHESEEAMLDSLKKDAAYLRELTAKYSGQ
;
A
#
# COMPACT_ATOMS: atom_id res chain seq x y z
N MET A 1 -6.97 -12.90 5.94
CA MET A 1 -6.24 -11.61 5.86
C MET A 1 -5.00 -11.66 6.75
N LYS A 2 -4.09 -10.67 6.68
CA LYS A 2 -2.86 -10.59 7.49
C LYS A 2 -2.53 -9.16 7.84
N ALA A 3 -1.96 -8.96 9.04
CA ALA A 3 -1.48 -7.65 9.47
C ALA A 3 -0.07 -7.38 8.93
N GLY A 4 0.12 -6.23 8.29
CA GLY A 4 1.38 -5.80 7.71
C GLY A 4 1.76 -4.37 8.10
N LEU A 5 2.97 -3.99 7.72
CA LEU A 5 3.51 -2.63 7.87
C LEU A 5 4.12 -2.18 6.55
N ALA A 6 3.74 -1.01 6.07
CA ALA A 6 4.49 -0.33 5.01
C ALA A 6 5.72 0.35 5.64
N THR A 7 6.92 0.01 5.16
CA THR A 7 8.15 0.49 5.80
C THR A 7 8.32 2.01 5.72
N ILE A 8 7.55 2.72 4.87
CA ILE A 8 7.47 4.19 4.86
C ILE A 8 7.07 4.77 6.24
N ALA A 9 6.29 4.06 7.05
CA ALA A 9 5.96 4.45 8.42
C ALA A 9 7.20 4.61 9.30
N LEU A 10 8.32 4.03 8.90
CA LEU A 10 9.60 4.03 9.61
C LEU A 10 10.73 4.66 8.79
N ARG A 11 10.42 5.63 7.93
CA ARG A 11 11.36 6.28 6.99
C ARG A 11 12.57 6.96 7.62
N ARG A 12 12.57 7.19 8.95
CA ARG A 12 13.73 7.69 9.69
C ARG A 12 14.78 6.62 10.04
N TYR A 13 14.45 5.35 9.83
CA TYR A 13 15.32 4.19 10.01
C TYR A 13 15.79 3.67 8.65
N ASP A 14 16.86 2.89 8.64
CA ASP A 14 17.17 2.08 7.47
C ASP A 14 16.17 0.90 7.34
N VAL A 15 16.16 0.26 6.17
CA VAL A 15 15.20 -0.82 5.89
C VAL A 15 15.38 -2.02 6.82
N PHE A 16 16.60 -2.32 7.27
CA PHE A 16 16.88 -3.48 8.12
C PHE A 16 16.36 -3.24 9.54
N GLN A 17 16.54 -2.03 10.06
CA GLN A 17 15.95 -1.59 11.33
C GLN A 17 14.41 -1.58 11.25
N ALA A 18 13.85 -1.07 10.15
CA ALA A 18 12.40 -1.07 9.93
C ALA A 18 11.80 -2.49 9.92
N ILE A 19 12.49 -3.45 9.30
CA ILE A 19 12.10 -4.87 9.30
C ILE A 19 12.15 -5.45 10.72
N ASP A 20 13.20 -5.17 11.49
CA ASP A 20 13.33 -5.65 12.86
C ASP A 20 12.24 -5.11 13.77
N LEU A 21 11.94 -3.81 13.67
CA LEU A 21 10.86 -3.17 14.42
C LEU A 21 9.50 -3.73 14.05
N ALA A 22 9.25 -4.01 12.77
CA ALA A 22 8.02 -4.67 12.31
C ALA A 22 7.85 -6.06 12.92
N ALA A 23 8.92 -6.86 12.95
CA ALA A 23 8.91 -8.17 13.58
C ALA A 23 8.69 -8.08 15.09
N GLN A 24 9.39 -7.17 15.77
CA GLN A 24 9.25 -6.93 17.21
C GLN A 24 7.84 -6.45 17.59
N ALA A 25 7.17 -5.71 16.71
CA ALA A 25 5.79 -5.29 16.90
C ALA A 25 4.77 -6.41 16.65
N GLY A 26 5.15 -7.50 15.98
CA GLY A 26 4.30 -8.67 15.72
C GLY A 26 3.52 -8.60 14.41
N PHE A 27 3.98 -7.85 13.43
CA PHE A 27 3.46 -7.91 12.05
C PHE A 27 3.82 -9.23 11.36
N GLU A 28 3.07 -9.61 10.33
CA GLU A 28 3.26 -10.86 9.58
C GLU A 28 3.96 -10.65 8.22
N GLY A 29 4.07 -9.41 7.80
CA GLY A 29 4.76 -9.01 6.58
C GLY A 29 4.94 -7.52 6.48
N VAL A 30 5.70 -7.11 5.46
CA VAL A 30 5.99 -5.69 5.23
C VAL A 30 5.90 -5.35 3.74
N GLU A 31 5.38 -4.18 3.43
CA GLU A 31 5.64 -3.48 2.19
C GLU A 31 7.03 -2.86 2.26
N ILE A 32 7.88 -3.14 1.27
CA ILE A 32 9.17 -2.46 1.15
C ILE A 32 8.98 -1.17 0.37
N TRP A 33 9.27 -0.04 1.02
CA TRP A 33 9.17 1.27 0.41
C TRP A 33 10.29 1.49 -0.63
N GLY A 34 9.89 1.77 -1.87
CA GLY A 34 10.76 1.86 -3.05
C GLY A 34 11.49 3.20 -3.20
N ARG A 35 11.97 3.78 -2.09
CA ARG A 35 12.78 5.01 -2.05
C ARG A 35 13.83 4.96 -0.95
N PRO A 36 14.92 5.77 -1.04
CA PRO A 36 15.84 5.97 0.06
C PRO A 36 15.12 6.45 1.33
N PRO A 37 15.57 6.01 2.52
CA PRO A 37 16.74 5.16 2.75
C PRO A 37 16.48 3.65 2.64
N HIS A 38 15.27 3.19 2.25
CA HIS A 38 14.92 1.77 2.24
C HIS A 38 15.35 1.06 0.96
N THR A 39 15.16 1.71 -0.17
CA THR A 39 15.56 1.18 -1.48
C THR A 39 16.43 2.25 -2.17
N PRO A 40 17.64 1.91 -2.64
CA PRO A 40 18.46 2.82 -3.41
C PRO A 40 17.74 3.35 -4.66
N GLU A 41 18.15 4.54 -5.16
CA GLU A 41 17.59 5.11 -6.38
C GLU A 41 17.85 4.23 -7.61
N GLU A 42 19.04 3.64 -7.69
CA GLU A 42 19.41 2.66 -8.69
C GLU A 42 19.21 1.25 -8.16
N PHE A 43 18.83 0.31 -9.03
CA PHE A 43 18.68 -1.09 -8.68
C PHE A 43 19.98 -1.67 -8.14
N ASP A 44 19.93 -2.17 -6.91
CA ASP A 44 21.02 -2.86 -6.22
C ASP A 44 20.53 -4.27 -5.84
N GLU A 45 21.08 -5.26 -6.56
CA GLU A 45 20.70 -6.66 -6.35
C GLU A 45 21.16 -7.17 -4.98
N ASP A 46 22.38 -6.83 -4.55
CA ASP A 46 22.94 -7.29 -3.27
C ASP A 46 22.18 -6.68 -2.10
N HIS A 47 21.85 -5.39 -2.16
CA HIS A 47 21.00 -4.74 -1.16
C HIS A 47 19.62 -5.43 -1.09
N THR A 48 19.01 -5.71 -2.24
CA THR A 48 17.70 -6.37 -2.31
C THR A 48 17.74 -7.80 -1.75
N ARG A 49 18.81 -8.56 -2.02
CA ARG A 49 19.03 -9.89 -1.43
C ARG A 49 19.17 -9.82 0.09
N ARG A 50 19.91 -8.84 0.60
CA ARG A 50 20.05 -8.62 2.05
C ARG A 50 18.70 -8.29 2.71
N ILE A 51 17.84 -7.50 2.05
CA ILE A 51 16.47 -7.27 2.54
C ILE A 51 15.70 -8.60 2.65
N LYS A 52 15.72 -9.42 1.60
CA LYS A 52 15.08 -10.73 1.61
C LYS A 52 15.57 -11.61 2.76
N ASP A 53 16.88 -11.67 2.97
CA ASP A 53 17.47 -12.49 4.03
C ASP A 53 17.05 -11.96 5.42
N ARG A 54 16.98 -10.63 5.59
CA ARG A 54 16.50 -10.03 6.84
C ARG A 54 15.03 -10.33 7.10
N LEU A 55 14.18 -10.26 6.08
CA LEU A 55 12.78 -10.67 6.17
C LEU A 55 12.66 -12.13 6.62
N ARG A 56 13.41 -13.02 5.96
CA ARG A 56 13.41 -14.45 6.29
C ARG A 56 13.87 -14.71 7.72
N ALA A 57 14.95 -14.06 8.17
CA ALA A 57 15.47 -14.20 9.53
C ALA A 57 14.46 -13.78 10.59
N ASN A 58 13.59 -12.81 10.28
CA ASN A 58 12.53 -12.32 11.15
C ASN A 58 11.17 -13.04 10.94
N GLY A 59 11.09 -14.04 10.06
CA GLY A 59 9.83 -14.75 9.78
C GLY A 59 8.78 -13.91 9.04
N LEU A 60 9.17 -12.75 8.49
CA LEU A 60 8.28 -11.84 7.77
C LEU A 60 8.21 -12.16 6.27
N LYS A 61 7.09 -11.78 5.63
CA LYS A 61 6.92 -11.84 4.19
C LYS A 61 7.02 -10.45 3.57
N ALA A 62 7.59 -10.35 2.37
CA ALA A 62 7.35 -9.18 1.53
C ALA A 62 5.90 -9.25 1.01
N SER A 63 5.04 -8.40 1.53
CA SER A 63 3.61 -8.33 1.16
C SER A 63 3.43 -7.77 -0.24
N ILE A 64 4.11 -6.65 -0.50
CA ILE A 64 4.12 -5.89 -1.74
C ILE A 64 5.42 -5.10 -1.84
N PHE A 65 5.88 -4.78 -3.04
CA PHE A 65 6.93 -3.78 -3.26
C PHE A 65 6.29 -2.45 -3.63
N GLY A 66 6.50 -1.44 -2.81
CA GLY A 66 5.95 -0.10 -2.96
C GLY A 66 6.73 0.73 -3.97
N SER A 67 6.65 0.40 -5.26
CA SER A 67 7.38 1.10 -6.32
C SER A 67 6.86 2.51 -6.55
N TYR A 68 7.70 3.33 -7.19
CA TYR A 68 7.31 4.64 -7.69
C TYR A 68 7.23 4.67 -9.22
N ALA A 69 6.98 3.50 -9.83
CA ALA A 69 6.69 3.42 -11.25
C ALA A 69 5.37 4.16 -11.55
N ASN A 70 5.49 5.23 -12.34
CA ASN A 70 4.39 6.12 -12.69
C ASN A 70 4.45 6.44 -14.18
N PRO A 71 3.44 6.09 -15.00
CA PRO A 71 3.43 6.35 -16.44
C PRO A 71 3.64 7.81 -16.84
N ALA A 72 3.33 8.76 -15.96
CA ALA A 72 3.56 10.18 -16.21
C ALA A 72 5.00 10.65 -15.89
N ALA A 73 5.87 9.77 -15.39
CA ALA A 73 7.25 10.10 -15.06
C ALA A 73 8.22 9.68 -16.19
N PRO A 74 9.28 10.46 -16.47
CA PRO A 74 10.21 10.17 -17.56
C PRO A 74 11.03 8.88 -17.36
N ASP A 75 11.20 8.44 -16.11
CA ASP A 75 11.96 7.25 -15.72
C ASP A 75 11.05 6.00 -15.53
N TYR A 76 9.80 6.07 -15.99
CA TYR A 76 8.80 5.03 -15.79
C TYR A 76 9.27 3.64 -16.24
N GLU A 77 9.77 3.52 -17.46
CA GLU A 77 10.16 2.22 -18.03
C GLU A 77 11.28 1.55 -17.23
N GLN A 78 12.26 2.34 -16.79
CA GLN A 78 13.35 1.85 -15.96
C GLN A 78 12.82 1.40 -14.59
N LYS A 79 11.99 2.22 -13.94
CA LYS A 79 11.40 1.89 -12.64
C LYS A 79 10.47 0.68 -12.71
N ALA A 80 9.71 0.52 -13.79
CA ALA A 80 8.87 -0.65 -14.01
C ALA A 80 9.70 -1.93 -14.13
N ALA A 81 10.78 -1.89 -14.94
CA ALA A 81 11.69 -3.03 -15.10
C ALA A 81 12.39 -3.39 -13.78
N ASP A 82 12.87 -2.41 -13.03
CA ASP A 82 13.56 -2.64 -11.75
C ASP A 82 12.59 -3.12 -10.67
N ALA A 83 11.34 -2.63 -10.66
CA ALA A 83 10.31 -3.12 -9.74
C ALA A 83 10.03 -4.62 -9.92
N ILE A 84 10.03 -5.13 -11.15
CA ILE A 84 9.89 -6.58 -11.41
C ILE A 84 11.11 -7.33 -10.83
N LYS A 85 12.34 -6.88 -11.11
CA LYS A 85 13.57 -7.53 -10.60
C LYS A 85 13.58 -7.57 -9.06
N ILE A 86 13.31 -6.42 -8.42
CA ILE A 86 13.25 -6.31 -6.96
C ILE A 86 12.20 -7.27 -6.39
N SER A 87 10.99 -7.25 -6.95
CA SER A 87 9.89 -8.10 -6.47
C SER A 87 10.19 -9.59 -6.59
N LYS A 88 10.84 -10.01 -7.68
CA LYS A 88 11.32 -11.39 -7.86
C LYS A 88 12.29 -11.79 -6.76
N ILE A 89 13.28 -10.96 -6.50
CA ILE A 89 14.30 -11.23 -5.48
C ILE A 89 13.64 -11.29 -4.10
N LEU A 90 12.81 -10.32 -3.74
CA LEU A 90 12.10 -10.27 -2.47
C LEU A 90 11.10 -11.43 -2.29
N GLY A 91 10.60 -11.99 -3.40
CA GLY A 91 9.47 -12.92 -3.40
C GLY A 91 8.13 -12.23 -3.19
N ALA A 92 8.07 -10.91 -3.43
CA ALA A 92 6.83 -10.13 -3.42
C ALA A 92 5.98 -10.48 -4.66
N ARG A 93 4.73 -10.86 -4.43
CA ARG A 93 3.80 -11.23 -5.50
C ARG A 93 2.97 -10.05 -6.01
N ARG A 94 3.26 -8.84 -5.54
CA ARG A 94 2.58 -7.61 -5.92
C ARG A 94 3.57 -6.45 -6.00
N ILE A 95 3.29 -5.53 -6.92
CA ILE A 95 3.99 -4.25 -7.06
C ILE A 95 2.94 -3.15 -6.95
N ARG A 96 3.10 -2.23 -6.01
CA ARG A 96 2.31 -1.00 -5.99
C ARG A 96 2.83 -0.03 -7.05
N VAL A 97 1.90 0.57 -7.79
CA VAL A 97 2.17 1.50 -8.90
C VAL A 97 1.29 2.74 -8.82
N TRP A 98 1.68 3.79 -9.51
CA TRP A 98 0.95 5.05 -9.58
C TRP A 98 0.19 5.20 -10.90
N ALA A 99 -0.92 5.95 -10.87
CA ALA A 99 -1.77 6.19 -12.03
C ALA A 99 -1.72 7.66 -12.47
N GLY A 100 -0.58 8.09 -12.96
CA GLY A 100 -0.40 9.46 -13.43
C GLY A 100 -0.17 10.48 -12.31
N ASN A 101 -0.28 11.77 -12.66
CA ASN A 101 0.06 12.90 -11.79
C ASN A 101 -0.99 14.01 -11.78
N LYS A 102 -2.21 13.71 -12.24
CA LYS A 102 -3.37 14.62 -12.25
C LYS A 102 -4.59 13.92 -11.67
N LYS A 103 -5.46 14.69 -11.05
CA LYS A 103 -6.77 14.20 -10.61
C LYS A 103 -7.68 13.93 -11.82
N PRO A 104 -8.75 13.12 -11.68
CA PRO A 104 -9.65 12.79 -12.79
C PRO A 104 -10.20 14.00 -13.54
N HIS A 105 -10.57 15.08 -12.86
CA HIS A 105 -11.14 16.29 -13.46
C HIS A 105 -10.10 17.25 -14.08
N GLU A 106 -8.81 17.02 -13.84
CA GLU A 106 -7.68 17.79 -14.37
C GLU A 106 -7.06 17.11 -15.59
N ALA A 107 -7.36 15.84 -15.81
CA ALA A 107 -6.75 15.01 -16.84
C ALA A 107 -7.56 15.07 -18.15
N ASP A 108 -6.84 15.16 -19.26
CA ASP A 108 -7.41 14.98 -20.59
C ASP A 108 -7.44 13.50 -21.00
N GLU A 109 -8.16 13.20 -22.07
CA GLU A 109 -8.33 11.83 -22.58
C GLU A 109 -7.01 11.21 -23.09
N GLU A 110 -6.03 12.02 -23.44
CA GLU A 110 -4.71 11.55 -23.84
C GLU A 110 -3.96 10.96 -22.65
N LEU A 111 -3.96 11.65 -21.50
CA LEU A 111 -3.35 11.15 -20.26
C LEU A 111 -4.02 9.86 -19.79
N TRP A 112 -5.37 9.77 -19.83
CA TRP A 112 -6.10 8.57 -19.47
C TRP A 112 -5.66 7.37 -20.31
N ARG A 113 -5.68 7.51 -21.64
CA ARG A 113 -5.25 6.45 -22.57
C ARG A 113 -3.77 6.07 -22.40
N HIS A 114 -2.91 7.09 -22.19
CA HIS A 114 -1.48 6.84 -21.97
C HIS A 114 -1.25 6.01 -20.71
N VAL A 115 -1.85 6.40 -19.58
CA VAL A 115 -1.70 5.70 -18.29
C VAL A 115 -2.26 4.28 -18.39
N ALA A 116 -3.47 4.12 -18.92
CA ALA A 116 -4.10 2.80 -19.06
C ALA A 116 -3.26 1.85 -19.93
N LYS A 117 -2.78 2.32 -21.08
CA LYS A 117 -1.91 1.54 -21.98
C LYS A 117 -0.58 1.16 -21.32
N SER A 118 0.09 2.10 -20.69
CA SER A 118 1.38 1.86 -20.04
C SER A 118 1.26 0.86 -18.88
N LEU A 119 0.20 0.97 -18.08
CA LEU A 119 -0.09 0.00 -17.00
C LEU A 119 -0.49 -1.38 -17.53
N HIS A 120 -1.19 -1.45 -18.67
CA HIS A 120 -1.44 -2.73 -19.37
C HIS A 120 -0.15 -3.44 -19.75
N GLU A 121 0.77 -2.72 -20.44
CA GLU A 121 2.05 -3.26 -20.88
C GLU A 121 2.93 -3.70 -19.69
N PHE A 122 2.92 -2.94 -18.61
CA PHE A 122 3.63 -3.33 -17.38
C PHE A 122 2.98 -4.55 -16.73
N ALA A 123 1.65 -4.62 -16.68
CA ALA A 123 0.92 -5.75 -16.10
C ALA A 123 1.19 -7.06 -16.85
N LEU A 124 1.30 -7.02 -18.18
CA LEU A 124 1.69 -8.19 -18.99
C LEU A 124 3.10 -8.67 -18.65
N ARG A 125 4.08 -7.75 -18.59
CA ARG A 125 5.47 -8.10 -18.22
C ARG A 125 5.56 -8.68 -16.79
N ALA A 126 4.77 -8.16 -15.85
CA ALA A 126 4.76 -8.63 -14.47
C ALA A 126 4.08 -10.00 -14.32
N GLU A 127 3.08 -10.28 -15.16
CA GLU A 127 2.32 -11.54 -15.16
C GLU A 127 3.20 -12.75 -15.48
N ASP A 128 4.16 -12.62 -16.39
CA ASP A 128 5.12 -13.67 -16.74
C ASP A 128 5.89 -14.18 -15.51
N ASP A 129 6.09 -13.34 -14.51
CA ASP A 129 6.75 -13.67 -13.24
C ASP A 129 5.74 -13.97 -12.09
N GLY A 130 4.45 -14.03 -12.39
CA GLY A 130 3.38 -14.27 -11.42
C GLY A 130 3.22 -13.11 -10.42
N ILE A 131 3.50 -11.87 -10.86
CA ILE A 131 3.40 -10.64 -10.08
C ILE A 131 2.19 -9.83 -10.55
N THR A 132 1.34 -9.41 -9.61
CA THR A 132 0.18 -8.57 -9.86
C THR A 132 0.53 -7.10 -9.62
N LEU A 133 0.06 -6.19 -10.47
CA LEU A 133 0.14 -4.77 -10.23
C LEU A 133 -1.03 -4.30 -9.36
N ALA A 134 -0.74 -3.44 -8.40
CA ALA A 134 -1.71 -2.81 -7.52
C ALA A 134 -1.62 -1.28 -7.63
N ILE A 135 -2.57 -0.65 -8.33
CA ILE A 135 -2.62 0.82 -8.41
C ILE A 135 -2.95 1.36 -7.04
N GLU A 136 -2.22 2.35 -6.59
CA GLU A 136 -2.56 3.04 -5.34
C GLU A 136 -3.74 4.00 -5.54
N MET A 137 -4.78 3.84 -4.73
CA MET A 137 -5.84 4.82 -4.61
C MET A 137 -5.31 6.03 -3.85
N HIS A 138 -4.91 7.09 -4.58
CA HIS A 138 -4.16 8.20 -3.99
C HIS A 138 -4.57 9.55 -4.59
N CYS A 139 -4.59 10.59 -3.73
CA CYS A 139 -4.84 11.97 -4.16
C CYS A 139 -3.77 12.45 -5.16
N GLY A 140 -4.16 13.28 -6.11
CA GLY A 140 -3.24 13.81 -7.13
C GLY A 140 -2.95 12.84 -8.26
N THR A 141 -3.63 11.71 -8.34
CA THR A 141 -3.54 10.75 -9.44
C THR A 141 -4.91 10.55 -10.11
N LEU A 142 -4.96 9.83 -11.22
CA LEU A 142 -6.23 9.41 -11.84
C LEU A 142 -7.07 8.52 -10.90
N CYS A 143 -6.43 7.86 -9.95
CA CYS A 143 -7.06 7.01 -8.93
C CYS A 143 -7.37 7.76 -7.61
N ALA A 144 -7.63 9.07 -7.68
CA ALA A 144 -8.08 9.86 -6.52
C ALA A 144 -9.54 9.57 -6.11
N THR A 145 -10.31 8.85 -6.94
CA THR A 145 -11.70 8.44 -6.67
C THR A 145 -11.91 6.98 -7.06
N ALA A 146 -12.97 6.35 -6.54
CA ALA A 146 -13.34 4.99 -6.90
C ALA A 146 -13.63 4.87 -8.41
N GLU A 147 -14.35 5.84 -8.96
CA GLU A 147 -14.66 5.91 -10.40
C GLU A 147 -13.39 6.01 -11.25
N GLY A 148 -12.42 6.83 -10.80
CA GLY A 148 -11.14 6.95 -11.48
C GLY A 148 -10.33 5.65 -11.46
N CYS A 149 -10.32 4.94 -10.33
CA CYS A 149 -9.69 3.63 -10.22
C CYS A 149 -10.31 2.62 -11.19
N LEU A 150 -11.65 2.54 -11.22
CA LEU A 150 -12.35 1.62 -12.12
C LEU A 150 -12.08 1.97 -13.58
N ARG A 151 -12.12 3.26 -13.95
CA ARG A 151 -11.83 3.69 -15.32
C ARG A 151 -10.42 3.25 -15.76
N VAL A 152 -9.38 3.45 -14.95
CA VAL A 152 -8.01 3.00 -15.28
C VAL A 152 -7.95 1.49 -15.44
N ILE A 153 -8.58 0.71 -14.55
CA ILE A 153 -8.61 -0.75 -14.61
C ILE A 153 -9.33 -1.22 -15.88
N GLU A 154 -10.50 -0.68 -16.17
CA GLU A 154 -11.33 -1.03 -17.34
C GLU A 154 -10.63 -0.67 -18.66
N GLU A 155 -10.13 0.57 -18.78
CA GLU A 155 -9.43 1.02 -20.00
C GLU A 155 -8.11 0.28 -20.23
N SER A 156 -7.43 -0.17 -19.16
CA SER A 156 -6.24 -1.03 -19.30
C SER A 156 -6.58 -2.39 -19.89
N GLY A 157 -7.76 -2.93 -19.59
CA GLY A 157 -8.19 -4.26 -20.03
C GLY A 157 -7.34 -5.41 -19.47
N SER A 158 -6.44 -5.16 -18.51
CA SER A 158 -5.58 -6.20 -17.94
C SER A 158 -6.22 -6.84 -16.71
N PRO A 159 -6.41 -8.16 -16.66
CA PRO A 159 -6.89 -8.85 -15.47
C PRO A 159 -5.86 -8.82 -14.32
N ASN A 160 -4.59 -8.56 -14.64
CA ASN A 160 -3.46 -8.51 -13.69
C ASN A 160 -3.23 -7.09 -13.11
N LEU A 161 -4.07 -6.11 -13.48
CA LEU A 161 -4.08 -4.78 -12.86
C LEU A 161 -5.17 -4.72 -11.80
N LYS A 162 -4.78 -4.47 -10.56
CA LYS A 162 -5.61 -4.49 -9.36
C LYS A 162 -5.43 -3.21 -8.56
N LEU A 163 -5.93 -3.16 -7.33
CA LEU A 163 -5.95 -1.96 -6.50
C LEU A 163 -5.27 -2.18 -5.14
N ASN A 164 -4.44 -1.22 -4.74
CA ASN A 164 -4.06 -0.97 -3.36
C ASN A 164 -5.02 0.07 -2.79
N TYR A 165 -5.95 -0.39 -1.94
CA TYR A 165 -7.01 0.44 -1.37
C TYR A 165 -6.50 1.22 -0.16
N GLN A 166 -6.89 2.49 -0.06
CA GLN A 166 -6.81 3.27 1.17
C GLN A 166 -7.99 4.23 1.28
N VAL A 167 -8.32 4.64 2.50
CA VAL A 167 -9.33 5.66 2.73
C VAL A 167 -8.71 7.03 2.50
N TYR A 168 -9.17 7.71 1.47
CA TYR A 168 -8.65 9.01 1.06
C TYR A 168 -9.14 10.17 1.94
N ASP A 169 -10.45 10.19 2.24
CA ASP A 169 -11.05 11.20 3.11
C ASP A 169 -11.59 10.56 4.40
N PRO A 170 -10.84 10.64 5.52
CA PRO A 170 -11.29 10.03 6.77
C PRO A 170 -12.50 10.72 7.40
N ARG A 171 -12.85 11.96 7.00
CA ARG A 171 -14.06 12.64 7.48
C ARG A 171 -15.32 12.17 6.78
N ASN A 172 -15.18 11.66 5.56
CA ASN A 172 -16.28 11.12 4.77
C ASN A 172 -15.81 9.84 4.04
N PRO A 173 -15.59 8.74 4.77
CA PRO A 173 -14.99 7.54 4.20
C PRO A 173 -15.90 6.78 3.24
N ASP A 174 -17.25 6.98 3.31
CA ASP A 174 -18.27 6.33 2.46
C ASP A 174 -17.94 4.87 2.09
N LEU A 175 -17.63 4.08 3.14
CA LEU A 175 -17.04 2.75 3.00
C LEU A 175 -17.90 1.80 2.14
N GLU A 176 -19.23 1.80 2.35
CA GLU A 176 -20.14 0.93 1.62
C GLU A 176 -20.11 1.22 0.12
N ARG A 177 -20.22 2.49 -0.27
CA ARG A 177 -20.22 2.87 -1.67
C ARG A 177 -18.86 2.58 -2.32
N ILE A 178 -17.78 3.08 -1.70
CA ILE A 178 -16.44 2.95 -2.28
C ILE A 178 -16.02 1.48 -2.36
N ILE A 179 -16.12 0.73 -1.27
CA ILE A 179 -15.73 -0.69 -1.25
C ILE A 179 -16.68 -1.53 -2.11
N GLY A 180 -17.98 -1.20 -2.14
CA GLY A 180 -18.94 -1.84 -3.05
C GLY A 180 -18.55 -1.72 -4.52
N MET A 181 -17.94 -0.59 -4.91
CA MET A 181 -17.44 -0.36 -6.27
C MET A 181 -16.10 -1.08 -6.54
N VAL A 182 -15.10 -0.87 -5.68
CA VAL A 182 -13.72 -1.29 -5.97
C VAL A 182 -13.32 -2.60 -5.32
N GLY A 183 -14.08 -3.11 -4.36
CA GLY A 183 -13.75 -4.29 -3.56
C GLY A 183 -13.30 -5.52 -4.37
N PRO A 184 -13.95 -5.87 -5.51
CA PRO A 184 -13.51 -7.00 -6.35
C PRO A 184 -12.07 -6.86 -6.92
N HIS A 185 -11.53 -5.64 -6.92
CA HIS A 185 -10.21 -5.35 -7.46
C HIS A 185 -9.13 -5.20 -6.36
N VAL A 186 -9.51 -5.16 -5.07
CA VAL A 186 -8.56 -4.89 -3.98
C VAL A 186 -7.67 -6.10 -3.70
N VAL A 187 -6.35 -5.90 -3.75
CA VAL A 187 -5.33 -6.92 -3.45
C VAL A 187 -4.35 -6.51 -2.35
N ASN A 188 -4.42 -5.31 -1.87
CA ASN A 188 -3.70 -4.77 -0.73
C ASN A 188 -4.46 -3.61 -0.11
N VAL A 189 -4.23 -3.33 1.18
CA VAL A 189 -4.87 -2.22 1.90
C VAL A 189 -3.81 -1.45 2.66
N HIS A 190 -3.73 -0.14 2.45
CA HIS A 190 -3.03 0.78 3.33
C HIS A 190 -3.98 1.29 4.41
N ALA A 191 -3.61 1.06 5.65
CA ALA A 191 -4.37 1.48 6.81
C ALA A 191 -3.64 2.62 7.53
N GLN A 192 -4.32 3.73 7.65
CA GLN A 192 -3.94 4.88 8.47
C GLN A 192 -5.20 5.47 9.05
N ASN A 193 -5.14 6.06 10.23
CA ASN A 193 -6.33 6.67 10.80
C ASN A 193 -6.03 8.03 11.41
N HIS A 194 -7.05 8.88 11.40
CA HIS A 194 -6.97 10.25 11.84
C HIS A 194 -8.16 10.57 12.74
N ARG A 195 -7.93 11.49 13.66
CA ARG A 195 -8.97 12.09 14.51
C ARG A 195 -8.84 13.61 14.51
N PRO A 196 -9.89 14.35 14.91
CA PRO A 196 -9.75 15.78 15.15
C PRO A 196 -8.65 16.06 16.18
N SER A 197 -7.79 17.04 15.87
CA SER A 197 -6.75 17.43 16.81
C SER A 197 -7.34 18.08 18.05
N CYS A 198 -6.81 17.70 19.22
CA CYS A 198 -7.23 18.31 20.49
C CYS A 198 -6.89 19.82 20.59
N ARG A 199 -5.91 20.28 19.81
CA ARG A 199 -5.47 21.69 19.80
C ARG A 199 -6.18 22.51 18.73
N GLU A 200 -6.46 21.92 17.58
CA GLU A 200 -7.05 22.55 16.41
C GLU A 200 -8.12 21.61 15.82
N PRO A 201 -9.39 21.62 16.33
CA PRO A 201 -10.40 20.62 15.96
C PRO A 201 -10.73 20.56 14.46
N ASP A 202 -10.46 21.62 13.71
CA ASP A 202 -10.63 21.65 12.25
C ASP A 202 -9.52 20.90 11.49
N LYS A 203 -8.41 20.62 12.16
CA LYS A 203 -7.31 19.81 11.62
C LYS A 203 -7.42 18.37 12.07
N LEU A 204 -6.89 17.47 11.23
CA LEU A 204 -6.75 16.07 11.58
C LEU A 204 -5.32 15.79 12.02
N GLU A 205 -5.18 14.92 13.02
CA GLU A 205 -3.91 14.36 13.45
C GLU A 205 -3.92 12.83 13.32
N LEU A 206 -2.77 12.24 13.01
CA LEU A 206 -2.60 10.79 13.01
C LEU A 206 -2.87 10.23 14.41
N CYS A 207 -3.60 9.13 14.45
CA CYS A 207 -3.89 8.40 15.69
C CYS A 207 -3.68 6.89 15.48
N LEU A 208 -3.84 6.09 16.54
CA LEU A 208 -3.88 4.64 16.37
C LEU A 208 -5.05 4.25 15.46
N ILE A 209 -4.90 3.18 14.68
CA ILE A 209 -5.93 2.74 13.72
C ILE A 209 -7.28 2.52 14.41
N ARG A 210 -7.28 2.04 15.65
CA ARG A 210 -8.50 1.83 16.46
C ARG A 210 -9.20 3.14 16.87
N GLU A 211 -8.49 4.27 16.95
CA GLU A 211 -8.94 5.51 17.62
C GLU A 211 -9.52 6.56 16.65
N GLY A 212 -9.42 6.35 15.35
CA GLY A 212 -9.73 7.38 14.38
C GLY A 212 -11.14 7.31 13.81
N LEU A 213 -11.38 8.16 12.82
CA LEU A 213 -12.69 8.35 12.18
C LEU A 213 -13.08 7.20 11.25
N VAL A 214 -12.09 6.46 10.72
CA VAL A 214 -12.33 5.32 9.83
C VAL A 214 -12.59 4.07 10.66
N ASP A 215 -13.74 3.46 10.46
CA ASP A 215 -14.09 2.15 11.03
C ASP A 215 -13.46 1.03 10.20
N TYR A 216 -12.27 0.57 10.61
CA TYR A 216 -11.58 -0.53 9.93
C TYR A 216 -12.23 -1.90 10.17
N ASP A 217 -13.01 -2.09 11.23
CA ASP A 217 -13.78 -3.33 11.40
C ASP A 217 -14.83 -3.46 10.29
N LYS A 218 -15.57 -2.37 10.05
CA LYS A 218 -16.52 -2.28 8.95
C LYS A 218 -15.84 -2.39 7.57
N ALA A 219 -14.75 -1.67 7.35
CA ALA A 219 -14.03 -1.71 6.08
C ALA A 219 -13.56 -3.13 5.73
N LEU A 220 -12.98 -3.85 6.71
CA LEU A 220 -12.50 -5.22 6.47
C LEU A 220 -13.63 -6.23 6.35
N SER A 221 -14.78 -6.01 7.02
CA SER A 221 -15.99 -6.80 6.80
C SER A 221 -16.46 -6.70 5.34
N LEU A 222 -16.61 -5.49 4.83
CA LEU A 222 -17.01 -5.25 3.45
C LEU A 222 -16.02 -5.85 2.44
N LEU A 223 -14.72 -5.68 2.67
CA LEU A 223 -13.69 -6.29 1.82
C LEU A 223 -13.71 -7.82 1.86
N ALA A 224 -14.04 -8.42 3.01
CA ALA A 224 -14.19 -9.87 3.14
C ALA A 224 -15.34 -10.41 2.28
N GLU A 225 -16.47 -9.69 2.18
CA GLU A 225 -17.60 -10.01 1.29
C GLU A 225 -17.19 -10.09 -0.18
N HIS A 226 -16.18 -9.29 -0.58
CA HIS A 226 -15.55 -9.34 -1.91
C HIS A 226 -14.40 -10.35 -2.02
N GLY A 227 -14.16 -11.17 -1.00
CA GLY A 227 -13.15 -12.23 -1.01
C GLY A 227 -11.71 -11.75 -0.77
N PHE A 228 -11.51 -10.55 -0.22
CA PHE A 228 -10.18 -10.06 0.13
C PHE A 228 -9.54 -10.91 1.24
N LYS A 229 -8.32 -11.43 0.98
CA LYS A 229 -7.58 -12.33 1.90
C LYS A 229 -6.10 -11.98 2.01
N ARG A 230 -5.73 -10.73 1.75
CA ARG A 230 -4.34 -10.30 1.64
C ARG A 230 -3.88 -9.47 2.84
N PHE A 231 -2.90 -8.60 2.65
CA PHE A 231 -2.35 -7.77 3.73
C PHE A 231 -3.14 -6.48 3.91
N VAL A 232 -3.28 -6.10 5.19
CA VAL A 232 -3.72 -4.79 5.65
C VAL A 232 -2.53 -4.18 6.37
N GLU A 233 -1.98 -3.09 5.86
CA GLU A 233 -0.70 -2.56 6.25
C GLU A 233 -0.82 -1.18 6.86
N VAL A 234 -0.23 -0.98 8.03
CA VAL A 234 -0.05 0.35 8.61
C VAL A 234 0.86 1.16 7.69
N GLU A 235 0.36 2.25 7.11
CA GLU A 235 1.13 3.09 6.19
C GLU A 235 1.78 4.28 6.89
N PHE A 236 1.03 4.96 7.77
CA PHE A 236 1.54 6.06 8.60
C PHE A 236 1.18 5.80 10.06
N LEU A 237 2.10 6.16 10.93
CA LEU A 237 2.08 5.78 12.33
C LEU A 237 1.94 6.98 13.25
N LYS A 238 1.03 6.89 14.24
CA LYS A 238 1.05 7.79 15.39
C LYS A 238 2.40 7.68 16.10
N GLY A 239 3.02 8.81 16.38
CA GLY A 239 4.30 8.83 17.11
C GLY A 239 5.53 8.60 16.24
N GLU A 240 5.42 8.65 14.92
CA GLU A 240 6.59 8.58 14.01
C GLU A 240 7.72 9.55 14.39
N HIS A 241 7.37 10.69 14.96
CA HIS A 241 8.32 11.73 15.37
C HIS A 241 8.59 11.76 16.90
N GLU A 242 8.06 10.79 17.64
CA GLU A 242 8.26 10.67 19.09
C GLU A 242 9.49 9.83 19.42
N SER A 243 9.67 9.47 20.69
CA SER A 243 10.73 8.55 21.10
C SER A 243 10.55 7.17 20.47
N GLU A 244 11.64 6.41 20.34
CA GLU A 244 11.59 5.04 19.79
C GLU A 244 10.66 4.14 20.61
N GLU A 245 10.66 4.30 21.94
CA GLU A 245 9.78 3.54 22.84
C GLU A 245 8.30 3.84 22.57
N ALA A 246 7.91 5.11 22.44
CA ALA A 246 6.55 5.53 22.15
C ALA A 246 6.09 5.08 20.76
N MET A 247 6.98 5.17 19.78
CA MET A 247 6.74 4.68 18.43
C MET A 247 6.54 3.15 18.41
N LEU A 248 7.40 2.39 19.09
CA LEU A 248 7.27 0.93 19.18
C LEU A 248 5.99 0.49 19.91
N ASP A 249 5.59 1.23 20.95
CA ASP A 249 4.31 1.01 21.63
C ASP A 249 3.12 1.21 20.66
N SER A 250 3.16 2.27 19.85
CA SER A 250 2.15 2.52 18.82
C SER A 250 2.11 1.41 17.76
N LEU A 251 3.28 0.96 17.27
CA LEU A 251 3.39 -0.16 16.34
C LEU A 251 2.76 -1.44 16.91
N LYS A 252 3.07 -1.78 18.16
CA LYS A 252 2.52 -2.96 18.82
C LYS A 252 1.00 -2.90 18.98
N LYS A 253 0.46 -1.73 19.31
CA LYS A 253 -0.99 -1.52 19.43
C LYS A 253 -1.69 -1.68 18.10
N ASP A 254 -1.16 -1.08 17.04
CA ASP A 254 -1.75 -1.19 15.71
C ASP A 254 -1.60 -2.60 15.12
N ALA A 255 -0.45 -3.26 15.32
CA ALA A 255 -0.26 -4.66 14.93
C ALA A 255 -1.25 -5.59 15.64
N ALA A 256 -1.43 -5.42 16.95
CA ALA A 256 -2.38 -6.23 17.73
C ALA A 256 -3.82 -6.03 17.24
N TYR A 257 -4.23 -4.79 17.00
CA TYR A 257 -5.55 -4.47 16.49
C TYR A 257 -5.80 -5.02 15.09
N LEU A 258 -4.87 -4.83 14.15
CA LEU A 258 -5.01 -5.39 12.80
C LEU A 258 -5.01 -6.93 12.82
N ARG A 259 -4.24 -7.56 13.68
CA ARG A 259 -4.28 -9.04 13.84
C ARG A 259 -5.62 -9.54 14.38
N GLU A 260 -6.22 -8.83 15.33
CA GLU A 260 -7.56 -9.10 15.83
C GLU A 260 -8.58 -9.07 14.67
N LEU A 261 -8.59 -7.97 13.90
CA LEU A 261 -9.51 -7.80 12.78
C LEU A 261 -9.27 -8.81 11.65
N THR A 262 -8.00 -8.99 11.27
CA THR A 262 -7.67 -9.91 10.17
C THR A 262 -8.00 -11.36 10.53
N ALA A 263 -7.85 -11.77 11.78
CA ALA A 263 -8.27 -13.09 12.25
C ALA A 263 -9.80 -13.27 12.19
N LYS A 264 -10.56 -12.24 12.62
CA LYS A 264 -12.03 -12.23 12.59
C LYS A 264 -12.59 -12.52 11.19
N TYR A 265 -11.95 -12.00 10.13
CA TYR A 265 -12.41 -12.12 8.74
C TYR A 265 -11.64 -13.14 7.89
N SER A 266 -10.72 -13.92 8.47
CA SER A 266 -9.94 -14.92 7.70
C SER A 266 -10.70 -16.23 7.45
N GLY A 267 -11.79 -16.48 8.15
CA GLY A 267 -12.59 -17.71 8.07
C GLY A 267 -13.87 -17.61 7.21
N GLN A 268 -14.09 -16.46 6.60
CA GLN A 268 -15.25 -16.21 5.74
C GLN A 268 -14.98 -16.50 4.27
#